data_9e0356667ca0c08a7456d84d6a3561a1
#
_entry.id   9e0356667ca0c08a7456d84d6a3561a1
#
_cell.length_a   1.000
_cell.length_b   1.000
_cell.length_c   1.000
_cell.angle_alpha   90.00
_cell.angle_beta   90.00
_cell.angle_gamma   90.00
#
_symmetry.space_group_name_H-M   'P 1'
#
loop_
_entity.id
_entity.type
_entity.pdbx_description
1 polymer ?
#
loop_
_entity_poly.entity_id
_entity_poly.type
_entity_poly.pdbx_seq_one_letter_code
_entity_poly.pdbx_strand_id
1 'polypeptide(L)'
;SVIDMLARHCFNVTVETGLDHWPNIYCGVAAFLLLPLYIMQKKIPIREKAPKLILLAFILISYSTNVLNFIWHGLNYPDSLPARQSFLYIFLLLAMCFEAFLHIREHSGNEIMGLFLGVLAFILLCEKLITDDSFTGACFLFTGIFLICYAGLIHGYRLHQNASQILAILTFALVIAESGANMYLTSVSTVSRSTYLANYDSYQTLTK
;
A
#
# COMPACT_ATOMS: atom_id res chain seq x y z
N SER A 1 0.16 15.90 -4.44
CA SER A 1 1.65 16.06 -4.25
C SER A 1 2.33 14.70 -4.18
N VAL A 2 3.68 14.66 -4.15
CA VAL A 2 4.42 13.39 -3.94
C VAL A 2 4.10 12.78 -2.57
N ILE A 3 3.84 13.62 -1.58
CA ILE A 3 3.47 13.18 -0.23
C ILE A 3 2.12 12.47 -0.27
N ASP A 4 1.13 13.00 -0.99
CA ASP A 4 -0.19 12.36 -1.15
C ASP A 4 -0.04 10.98 -1.80
N MET A 5 0.78 10.89 -2.85
CA MET A 5 1.05 9.60 -3.52
C MET A 5 1.68 8.58 -2.57
N LEU A 6 2.68 8.98 -1.78
CA LEU A 6 3.30 8.07 -0.80
C LEU A 6 2.35 7.70 0.34
N ALA A 7 1.50 8.62 0.78
CA ALA A 7 0.50 8.36 1.81
C ALA A 7 -0.62 7.40 1.36
N ARG A 8 -0.77 7.15 0.05
CA ARG A 8 -1.72 6.13 -0.46
C ARG A 8 -1.37 4.68 -0.11
N HIS A 9 -0.25 4.47 0.57
CA HIS A 9 0.05 3.21 1.25
C HIS A 9 -0.57 3.11 2.65
N CYS A 10 -1.21 4.16 3.16
CA CYS A 10 -1.93 4.14 4.43
C CYS A 10 -3.21 3.30 4.33
N PHE A 11 -3.63 2.74 5.45
CA PHE A 11 -4.86 1.96 5.57
C PHE A 11 -6.10 2.85 5.38
N ASN A 12 -7.14 2.31 4.75
CA ASN A 12 -8.45 2.95 4.59
C ASN A 12 -8.41 4.32 3.86
N VAL A 13 -7.51 4.49 2.90
CA VAL A 13 -7.55 5.65 1.99
C VAL A 13 -8.65 5.42 0.96
N THR A 14 -9.50 6.42 0.75
CA THR A 14 -10.60 6.32 -0.21
C THR A 14 -10.07 6.03 -1.62
N VAL A 15 -10.64 4.99 -2.24
CA VAL A 15 -10.31 4.60 -3.61
C VAL A 15 -10.88 5.63 -4.58
N GLU A 16 -10.03 6.22 -5.37
CA GLU A 16 -10.44 7.14 -6.41
C GLU A 16 -10.71 6.39 -7.72
N THR A 17 -11.81 6.77 -8.38
CA THR A 17 -12.25 6.20 -9.65
C THR A 17 -12.68 7.32 -10.57
N GLY A 18 -11.83 7.87 -11.36
CA GLY A 18 -12.14 8.98 -12.25
C GLY A 18 -11.18 9.04 -13.41
N LEU A 19 -11.24 10.14 -14.15
CA LEU A 19 -10.32 10.40 -15.26
C LEU A 19 -8.96 10.87 -14.76
N ASP A 20 -8.94 11.61 -13.66
CA ASP A 20 -7.74 12.21 -13.10
C ASP A 20 -7.69 11.93 -11.60
N HIS A 21 -6.95 10.88 -11.23
CA HIS A 21 -6.78 10.48 -9.84
C HIS A 21 -5.38 9.93 -9.57
N TRP A 22 -4.98 9.93 -8.30
CA TRP A 22 -3.77 9.27 -7.86
C TRP A 22 -3.93 7.73 -7.86
N PRO A 23 -2.85 6.97 -8.04
CA PRO A 23 -2.90 5.52 -8.09
C PRO A 23 -3.37 4.92 -6.75
N ASN A 24 -4.20 3.88 -6.81
CA ASN A 24 -4.55 3.07 -5.66
C ASN A 24 -3.47 2.01 -5.45
N ILE A 25 -2.50 2.29 -4.56
CA ILE A 25 -1.28 1.48 -4.38
C ILE A 25 -1.15 0.87 -2.98
N TYR A 26 -2.23 0.83 -2.22
CA TYR A 26 -2.23 0.16 -0.93
C TYR A 26 -1.87 -1.33 -1.07
N CYS A 27 -0.94 -1.80 -0.25
CA CYS A 27 -0.47 -3.19 -0.25
C CYS A 27 -0.14 -3.71 1.16
N GLY A 28 -0.64 -3.02 2.19
CA GLY A 28 -0.42 -3.35 3.59
C GLY A 28 0.58 -2.41 4.27
N VAL A 29 0.26 -2.05 5.52
CA VAL A 29 1.07 -1.13 6.34
C VAL A 29 2.47 -1.68 6.63
N ALA A 30 2.63 -3.01 6.67
CA ALA A 30 3.93 -3.65 6.83
C ALA A 30 4.98 -3.18 5.81
N ALA A 31 4.55 -2.77 4.60
CA ALA A 31 5.45 -2.27 3.56
C ALA A 31 6.23 -1.03 3.99
N PHE A 32 5.65 -0.16 4.83
CA PHE A 32 6.35 1.00 5.39
C PHE A 32 7.57 0.64 6.24
N LEU A 33 7.56 -0.54 6.88
CA LEU A 33 8.72 -1.03 7.66
C LEU A 33 9.65 -1.89 6.80
N LEU A 34 9.08 -2.76 5.98
CA LEU A 34 9.86 -3.76 5.25
C LEU A 34 10.65 -3.19 4.09
N LEU A 35 10.12 -2.18 3.37
CA LEU A 35 10.87 -1.54 2.28
C LEU A 35 12.14 -0.82 2.77
N PRO A 36 12.11 0.03 3.81
CA PRO A 36 13.34 0.59 4.36
C PRO A 36 14.31 -0.48 4.89
N LEU A 37 13.80 -1.54 5.53
CA LEU A 37 14.63 -2.67 5.94
C LEU A 37 15.29 -3.36 4.75
N TYR A 38 14.58 -3.54 3.63
CA TYR A 38 15.16 -4.03 2.38
C TYR A 38 16.32 -3.15 1.90
N ILE A 39 16.13 -1.84 1.90
CA ILE A 39 17.16 -0.88 1.48
C ILE A 39 18.40 -0.99 2.36
N MET A 40 18.21 -1.11 3.68
CA MET A 40 19.30 -1.22 4.66
C MET A 40 19.96 -2.60 4.69
N GLN A 41 19.32 -3.65 4.15
CA GLN A 41 19.82 -5.02 4.24
C GLN A 41 21.18 -5.19 3.55
N LYS A 42 22.20 -5.59 4.33
CA LYS A 42 23.58 -5.73 3.84
C LYS A 42 23.85 -7.03 3.08
N LYS A 43 23.05 -8.07 3.34
CA LYS A 43 23.19 -9.39 2.69
C LYS A 43 22.75 -9.38 1.23
N ILE A 44 21.82 -8.51 0.86
CA ILE A 44 21.38 -8.36 -0.51
C ILE A 44 22.37 -7.43 -1.23
N PRO A 45 23.08 -7.91 -2.25
CA PRO A 45 24.09 -7.11 -2.94
C PRO A 45 23.43 -5.94 -3.68
N ILE A 46 24.15 -4.84 -3.80
CA ILE A 46 23.65 -3.64 -4.46
C ILE A 46 23.25 -3.91 -5.93
N ARG A 47 23.90 -4.87 -6.59
CA ARG A 47 23.59 -5.29 -7.97
C ARG A 47 22.17 -5.84 -8.11
N GLU A 48 21.61 -6.43 -7.05
CA GLU A 48 20.23 -6.94 -7.01
C GLU A 48 19.25 -5.88 -6.53
N LYS A 49 19.66 -5.06 -5.54
CA LYS A 49 18.79 -4.00 -5.00
C LYS A 49 18.59 -2.85 -5.97
N ALA A 50 19.65 -2.36 -6.58
CA ALA A 50 19.60 -1.15 -7.40
C ALA A 50 18.62 -1.25 -8.58
N PRO A 51 18.59 -2.33 -9.39
CA PRO A 51 17.60 -2.47 -10.45
C PRO A 51 16.16 -2.46 -9.95
N LYS A 52 15.87 -3.13 -8.83
CA LYS A 52 14.52 -3.18 -8.26
C LYS A 52 14.09 -1.80 -7.73
N LEU A 53 14.99 -1.08 -7.04
CA LEU A 53 14.72 0.27 -6.55
C LEU A 53 14.56 1.28 -7.69
N ILE A 54 15.39 1.18 -8.73
CA ILE A 54 15.28 2.04 -9.92
C ILE A 54 13.95 1.78 -10.62
N LEU A 55 13.57 0.51 -10.80
CA LEU A 55 12.28 0.16 -11.42
C LEU A 55 11.10 0.64 -10.58
N LEU A 56 11.17 0.47 -9.25
CA LEU A 56 10.14 0.95 -8.33
C LEU A 56 9.98 2.47 -8.43
N ALA A 57 11.09 3.21 -8.40
CA ALA A 57 11.11 4.66 -8.54
C ALA A 57 10.60 5.11 -9.94
N PHE A 58 10.99 4.39 -11.00
CA PHE A 58 10.50 4.67 -12.35
C PHE A 58 8.99 4.53 -12.47
N ILE A 59 8.40 3.46 -11.88
CA ILE A 59 6.96 3.28 -11.90
C ILE A 59 6.27 4.39 -11.09
N LEU A 60 6.80 4.78 -9.92
CA LEU A 60 6.27 5.91 -9.12
C LEU A 60 6.29 7.22 -9.91
N ILE A 61 7.40 7.54 -10.58
CA ILE A 61 7.51 8.73 -11.41
C ILE A 61 6.51 8.69 -12.58
N SER A 62 6.25 7.49 -13.12
CA SER A 62 5.33 7.33 -14.24
C SER A 62 3.88 7.72 -13.92
N TYR A 63 3.48 7.67 -12.64
CA TYR A 63 2.14 8.11 -12.24
C TYR A 63 1.95 9.64 -12.34
N SER A 64 3.02 10.40 -12.24
CA SER A 64 2.99 11.87 -12.30
C SER A 64 3.37 12.41 -13.68
N THR A 65 3.63 11.53 -14.66
CA THR A 65 4.18 11.94 -15.97
C THR A 65 3.26 11.50 -17.10
N ASN A 66 2.58 12.44 -17.74
CA ASN A 66 1.61 12.16 -18.81
C ASN A 66 2.19 11.35 -19.96
N VAL A 67 3.43 11.62 -20.37
CA VAL A 67 4.10 10.87 -21.45
C VAL A 67 4.27 9.39 -21.09
N LEU A 68 4.70 9.09 -19.86
CA LEU A 68 4.86 7.71 -19.41
C LEU A 68 3.51 7.03 -19.23
N ASN A 69 2.50 7.74 -18.74
CA ASN A 69 1.14 7.25 -18.67
C ASN A 69 0.59 6.85 -20.05
N PHE A 70 0.81 7.69 -21.07
CA PHE A 70 0.47 7.40 -22.46
C PHE A 70 1.15 6.13 -22.99
N ILE A 71 2.45 5.94 -22.70
CA ILE A 71 3.20 4.74 -23.09
C ILE A 71 2.64 3.48 -22.41
N TRP A 72 2.37 3.54 -21.11
CA TRP A 72 1.81 2.43 -20.35
C TRP A 72 0.41 2.00 -20.84
N HIS A 73 -0.35 2.91 -21.46
CA HIS A 73 -1.67 2.64 -21.99
C HIS A 73 -1.64 2.30 -23.51
N GLY A 74 -0.49 1.82 -24.00
CA GLY A 74 -0.36 1.37 -25.39
C GLY A 74 -0.42 2.52 -26.40
N LEU A 75 0.21 3.65 -26.06
CA LEU A 75 0.25 4.88 -26.87
C LEU A 75 -1.16 5.50 -27.06
N ASN A 76 -2.00 5.38 -26.03
CA ASN A 76 -3.29 6.02 -25.97
C ASN A 76 -3.49 6.72 -24.62
N TYR A 77 -4.26 7.80 -24.57
CA TYR A 77 -4.65 8.39 -23.29
C TYR A 77 -5.82 7.61 -22.72
N PRO A 78 -5.75 7.21 -21.43
CA PRO A 78 -6.86 6.49 -20.82
C PRO A 78 -8.07 7.42 -20.65
N ASP A 79 -9.24 6.98 -21.10
CA ASP A 79 -10.50 7.70 -20.87
C ASP A 79 -10.98 7.54 -19.42
N SER A 80 -10.43 6.58 -18.69
CA SER A 80 -10.69 6.29 -17.28
C SER A 80 -9.59 5.43 -16.68
N LEU A 81 -9.50 5.36 -15.35
CA LEU A 81 -8.57 4.52 -14.61
C LEU A 81 -7.10 4.75 -15.03
N PRO A 82 -6.55 5.94 -14.83
CA PRO A 82 -5.12 6.16 -14.97
C PRO A 82 -4.34 5.26 -13.99
N ALA A 83 -3.07 5.04 -14.24
CA ALA A 83 -2.19 4.24 -13.39
C ALA A 83 -2.58 2.74 -13.28
N ARG A 84 -3.11 2.14 -14.35
CA ARG A 84 -3.42 0.70 -14.41
C ARG A 84 -2.22 -0.19 -14.12
N GLN A 85 -1.00 0.29 -14.38
CA GLN A 85 0.28 -0.39 -14.08
C GLN A 85 0.59 -0.49 -12.58
N SER A 86 -0.26 0.04 -11.68
CA SER A 86 -0.01 0.00 -10.23
C SER A 86 0.12 -1.42 -9.67
N PHE A 87 -0.48 -2.43 -10.30
CA PHE A 87 -0.28 -3.83 -9.91
C PHE A 87 1.19 -4.28 -10.05
N LEU A 88 1.93 -3.77 -11.04
CA LEU A 88 3.37 -4.05 -11.21
C LEU A 88 4.18 -3.43 -10.07
N TYR A 89 3.82 -2.20 -9.68
CA TYR A 89 4.43 -1.53 -8.53
C TYR A 89 4.21 -2.33 -7.25
N ILE A 90 2.96 -2.70 -6.97
CA ILE A 90 2.58 -3.47 -5.77
C ILE A 90 3.31 -4.81 -5.75
N PHE A 91 3.33 -5.54 -6.87
CA PHE A 91 4.02 -6.82 -6.97
C PHE A 91 5.52 -6.70 -6.67
N LEU A 92 6.18 -5.71 -7.28
CA LEU A 92 7.62 -5.46 -7.05
C LEU A 92 7.89 -5.08 -5.59
N LEU A 93 7.07 -4.19 -5.03
CA LEU A 93 7.17 -3.76 -3.63
C LEU A 93 7.01 -4.95 -2.68
N LEU A 94 6.00 -5.79 -2.88
CA LEU A 94 5.76 -6.97 -2.06
C LEU A 94 6.89 -8.00 -2.18
N ALA A 95 7.46 -8.21 -3.37
CA ALA A 95 8.62 -9.07 -3.56
C ALA A 95 9.84 -8.57 -2.76
N MET A 96 10.10 -7.26 -2.78
CA MET A 96 11.17 -6.64 -1.99
C MET A 96 10.90 -6.74 -0.48
N CYS A 97 9.66 -6.55 -0.05
CA CYS A 97 9.23 -6.72 1.34
C CYS A 97 9.42 -8.17 1.81
N PHE A 98 9.11 -9.15 0.96
CA PHE A 98 9.32 -10.56 1.26
C PHE A 98 10.81 -10.88 1.42
N GLU A 99 11.67 -10.39 0.53
CA GLU A 99 13.13 -10.54 0.68
C GLU A 99 13.64 -9.88 1.98
N ALA A 100 13.13 -8.71 2.36
CA ALA A 100 13.46 -8.09 3.64
C ALA A 100 13.05 -8.97 4.83
N PHE A 101 11.86 -9.55 4.78
CA PHE A 101 11.35 -10.42 5.85
C PHE A 101 12.20 -11.67 6.02
N LEU A 102 12.68 -12.28 4.95
CA LEU A 102 13.59 -13.44 5.02
C LEU A 102 14.89 -13.13 5.80
N HIS A 103 15.33 -11.87 5.74
CA HIS A 103 16.56 -11.40 6.40
C HIS A 103 16.33 -10.59 7.67
N ILE A 104 15.11 -10.60 8.22
CA ILE A 104 14.71 -9.73 9.32
C ILE A 104 15.59 -9.88 10.58
N ARG A 105 16.08 -11.10 10.83
CA ARG A 105 16.91 -11.42 12.00
C ARG A 105 18.31 -10.82 11.95
N GLU A 106 18.73 -10.35 10.80
CA GLU A 106 20.05 -9.73 10.62
C GLU A 106 20.05 -8.25 11.02
N HIS A 107 18.87 -7.64 11.11
CA HIS A 107 18.73 -6.27 11.58
C HIS A 107 18.82 -6.19 13.11
N SER A 108 19.43 -5.12 13.61
CA SER A 108 19.45 -4.83 15.04
C SER A 108 18.08 -4.34 15.52
N GLY A 109 17.80 -4.50 16.84
CA GLY A 109 16.59 -3.96 17.43
C GLY A 109 16.49 -2.43 17.31
N ASN A 110 17.65 -1.76 17.38
CA ASN A 110 17.73 -0.30 17.24
C ASN A 110 17.41 0.17 15.80
N GLU A 111 17.83 -0.61 14.79
CA GLU A 111 17.45 -0.31 13.39
C GLU A 111 15.94 -0.41 13.19
N ILE A 112 15.31 -1.50 13.67
CA ILE A 112 13.87 -1.69 13.58
C ILE A 112 13.11 -0.59 14.33
N MET A 113 13.55 -0.25 15.56
CA MET A 113 12.94 0.80 16.35
C MET A 113 13.14 2.19 15.73
N GLY A 114 14.33 2.47 15.21
CA GLY A 114 14.60 3.74 14.51
C GLY A 114 13.74 3.90 13.26
N LEU A 115 13.57 2.84 12.46
CA LEU A 115 12.67 2.84 11.30
C LEU A 115 11.21 3.00 11.72
N PHE A 116 10.76 2.30 12.75
CA PHE A 116 9.41 2.47 13.27
C PHE A 116 9.12 3.91 13.65
N LEU A 117 10.03 4.55 14.42
CA LEU A 117 9.87 5.95 14.80
C LEU A 117 9.90 6.90 13.59
N GLY A 118 10.78 6.65 12.61
CA GLY A 118 10.85 7.42 11.38
C GLY A 118 9.57 7.32 10.55
N VAL A 119 9.02 6.12 10.38
CA VAL A 119 7.76 5.89 9.67
C VAL A 119 6.58 6.51 10.43
N LEU A 120 6.55 6.36 11.76
CA LEU A 120 5.51 7.00 12.57
C LEU A 120 5.54 8.52 12.44
N ALA A 121 6.73 9.12 12.49
CA ALA A 121 6.90 10.56 12.26
C ALA A 121 6.45 10.98 10.86
N PHE A 122 6.73 10.16 9.83
CA PHE A 122 6.26 10.38 8.47
C PHE A 122 4.72 10.36 8.39
N ILE A 123 4.06 9.37 9.03
CA ILE A 123 2.58 9.28 9.06
C ILE A 123 1.96 10.50 9.74
N LEU A 124 2.51 10.93 10.88
CA LEU A 124 2.06 12.12 11.60
C LEU A 124 2.28 13.40 10.77
N LEU A 125 3.36 13.46 10.01
CA LEU A 125 3.61 14.57 9.11
C LEU A 125 2.61 14.59 7.96
N CYS A 126 2.31 13.42 7.37
CA CYS A 126 1.26 13.28 6.34
C CYS A 126 -0.09 13.78 6.84
N GLU A 127 -0.50 13.41 8.07
CA GLU A 127 -1.75 13.89 8.68
C GLU A 127 -1.85 15.41 8.74
N LYS A 128 -0.71 16.10 8.92
CA LYS A 128 -0.68 17.57 9.00
C LYS A 128 -0.59 18.28 7.65
N LEU A 129 0.02 17.64 6.66
CA LEU A 129 0.32 18.27 5.37
C LEU A 129 -0.71 17.94 4.28
N ILE A 130 -1.38 16.80 4.39
CA ILE A 130 -2.34 16.37 3.37
C ILE A 130 -3.70 17.01 3.66
N THR A 131 -4.23 17.67 2.63
CA THR A 131 -5.55 18.31 2.66
C THR A 131 -6.55 17.66 1.70
N ASP A 132 -6.17 16.55 1.07
CA ASP A 132 -7.00 15.79 0.14
C ASP A 132 -8.07 15.00 0.91
N ASP A 133 -9.32 15.15 0.51
CA ASP A 133 -10.51 14.55 1.15
C ASP A 133 -10.51 13.01 1.12
N SER A 134 -9.65 12.39 0.29
CA SER A 134 -9.45 10.94 0.26
C SER A 134 -8.82 10.41 1.56
N PHE A 135 -8.23 11.29 2.36
CA PHE A 135 -7.57 10.96 3.62
C PHE A 135 -8.36 11.49 4.80
N THR A 136 -8.74 10.60 5.68
CA THR A 136 -9.38 10.95 6.96
C THR A 136 -8.41 10.77 8.12
N GLY A 137 -8.64 11.46 9.25
CA GLY A 137 -7.84 11.22 10.46
C GLY A 137 -7.84 9.74 10.91
N ALA A 138 -8.91 9.00 10.60
CA ALA A 138 -8.99 7.56 10.83
C ALA A 138 -7.97 6.77 10.01
N CYS A 139 -7.66 7.16 8.77
CA CYS A 139 -6.64 6.52 7.95
C CYS A 139 -5.29 6.52 8.65
N PHE A 140 -4.87 7.67 9.16
CA PHE A 140 -3.58 7.83 9.84
C PHE A 140 -3.55 7.12 11.19
N LEU A 141 -4.64 7.21 11.97
CA LEU A 141 -4.76 6.54 13.27
C LEU A 141 -4.66 5.01 13.11
N PHE A 142 -5.46 4.41 12.24
CA PHE A 142 -5.42 2.95 12.03
C PHE A 142 -4.10 2.49 11.40
N THR A 143 -3.52 3.28 10.48
CA THR A 143 -2.18 3.01 9.96
C THR A 143 -1.15 2.97 11.09
N GLY A 144 -1.20 3.91 12.01
CA GLY A 144 -0.34 3.94 13.20
C GLY A 144 -0.52 2.70 14.10
N ILE A 145 -1.78 2.27 14.33
CA ILE A 145 -2.08 1.06 15.11
C ILE A 145 -1.50 -0.19 14.44
N PHE A 146 -1.73 -0.38 13.14
CA PHE A 146 -1.15 -1.51 12.40
C PHE A 146 0.38 -1.45 12.38
N LEU A 147 0.96 -0.27 12.23
CA LEU A 147 2.41 -0.07 12.28
C LEU A 147 3.00 -0.54 13.62
N ILE A 148 2.37 -0.20 14.75
CA ILE A 148 2.77 -0.64 16.10
C ILE A 148 2.69 -2.17 16.18
N CYS A 149 1.61 -2.77 15.72
CA CYS A 149 1.43 -4.22 15.74
C CYS A 149 2.52 -4.92 14.90
N TYR A 150 2.77 -4.46 13.68
CA TYR A 150 3.83 -5.02 12.83
C TYR A 150 5.22 -4.84 13.41
N ALA A 151 5.55 -3.66 13.94
CA ALA A 151 6.83 -3.42 14.59
C ALA A 151 7.06 -4.38 15.78
N GLY A 152 6.02 -4.58 16.61
CA GLY A 152 6.06 -5.53 17.72
C GLY A 152 6.26 -6.97 17.26
N LEU A 153 5.51 -7.43 16.25
CA LEU A 153 5.62 -8.79 15.70
C LEU A 153 6.98 -9.03 15.04
N ILE A 154 7.46 -8.08 14.24
CA ILE A 154 8.78 -8.14 13.57
C ILE A 154 9.88 -8.18 14.62
N HIS A 155 9.82 -7.32 15.63
CA HIS A 155 10.80 -7.30 16.72
C HIS A 155 10.77 -8.60 17.52
N GLY A 156 9.59 -9.10 17.86
CA GLY A 156 9.40 -10.38 18.54
C GLY A 156 9.93 -11.56 17.73
N TYR A 157 9.63 -11.62 16.43
CA TYR A 157 10.13 -12.66 15.53
C TYR A 157 11.66 -12.69 15.46
N ARG A 158 12.27 -11.50 15.48
CA ARG A 158 13.73 -11.38 15.52
C ARG A 158 14.31 -11.95 16.82
N LEU A 159 13.70 -11.65 17.98
CA LEU A 159 14.25 -12.01 19.30
C LEU A 159 13.99 -13.48 19.69
N HIS A 160 12.80 -13.99 19.39
CA HIS A 160 12.32 -15.26 19.92
C HIS A 160 12.33 -16.37 18.87
N GLN A 161 13.46 -17.09 18.74
CA GLN A 161 13.58 -18.19 17.78
C GLN A 161 12.57 -19.32 18.06
N ASN A 162 12.35 -19.65 19.33
CA ASN A 162 11.43 -20.73 19.73
C ASN A 162 9.97 -20.39 19.45
N ALA A 163 9.61 -19.11 19.42
CA ALA A 163 8.25 -18.64 19.13
C ALA A 163 8.07 -18.19 17.66
N SER A 164 9.07 -18.39 16.81
CA SER A 164 9.06 -17.87 15.42
C SER A 164 7.89 -18.32 14.60
N GLN A 165 7.46 -19.58 14.73
CA GLN A 165 6.29 -20.09 14.01
C GLN A 165 5.00 -19.41 14.45
N ILE A 166 4.80 -19.25 15.76
CA ILE A 166 3.62 -18.58 16.32
C ILE A 166 3.60 -17.11 15.85
N LEU A 167 4.74 -16.42 15.92
CA LEU A 167 4.85 -15.03 15.51
C LEU A 167 4.65 -14.85 14.00
N ALA A 168 5.11 -15.81 13.18
CA ALA A 168 4.84 -15.81 11.74
C ALA A 168 3.34 -16.02 11.45
N ILE A 169 2.67 -16.92 12.17
CA ILE A 169 1.23 -17.15 12.05
C ILE A 169 0.46 -15.90 12.48
N LEU A 170 0.85 -15.26 13.59
CA LEU A 170 0.21 -14.02 14.05
C LEU A 170 0.40 -12.87 13.03
N THR A 171 1.60 -12.76 12.44
CA THR A 171 1.85 -11.78 11.39
C THR A 171 0.97 -12.03 10.17
N PHE A 172 0.85 -13.29 9.75
CA PHE A 172 -0.03 -13.67 8.64
C PHE A 172 -1.51 -13.40 8.93
N ALA A 173 -1.96 -13.73 10.15
CA ALA A 173 -3.33 -13.43 10.59
C ALA A 173 -3.60 -11.92 10.61
N LEU A 174 -2.62 -11.11 11.05
CA LEU A 174 -2.73 -9.66 11.03
C LEU A 174 -2.82 -9.13 9.59
N VAL A 175 -2.01 -9.65 8.65
CA VAL A 175 -2.09 -9.29 7.22
C VAL A 175 -3.46 -9.60 6.63
N ILE A 176 -4.03 -10.78 6.93
CA ILE A 176 -5.38 -11.14 6.47
C ILE A 176 -6.43 -10.21 7.06
N ALA A 177 -6.36 -9.93 8.35
CA ALA A 177 -7.30 -9.05 9.04
C ALA A 177 -7.23 -7.62 8.49
N GLU A 178 -6.03 -7.08 8.32
CA GLU A 178 -5.79 -5.77 7.74
C GLU A 178 -6.32 -5.68 6.30
N SER A 179 -5.91 -6.64 5.45
CA SER A 179 -6.31 -6.65 4.03
C SER A 179 -7.82 -6.82 3.88
N GLY A 180 -8.43 -7.71 4.67
CA GLY A 180 -9.89 -7.92 4.67
C GLY A 180 -10.64 -6.67 5.13
N ALA A 181 -10.18 -6.03 6.20
CA ALA A 181 -10.77 -4.79 6.69
C ALA A 181 -10.62 -3.65 5.67
N ASN A 182 -9.45 -3.49 5.07
CA ASN A 182 -9.23 -2.47 4.04
C ASN A 182 -10.13 -2.71 2.83
N MET A 183 -10.20 -3.95 2.33
CA MET A 183 -11.06 -4.31 1.20
C MET A 183 -12.54 -4.04 1.53
N TYR A 184 -13.00 -4.38 2.73
CA TYR A 184 -14.38 -4.12 3.16
C TYR A 184 -14.69 -2.62 3.16
N LEU A 185 -13.78 -1.80 3.68
CA LEU A 185 -13.98 -0.35 3.84
C LEU A 185 -13.83 0.42 2.52
N THR A 186 -12.94 -0.02 1.62
CA THR A 186 -12.56 0.77 0.44
C THR A 186 -13.10 0.23 -0.88
N SER A 187 -13.37 -1.08 -0.99
CA SER A 187 -13.67 -1.71 -2.28
C SER A 187 -15.07 -2.32 -2.34
N VAL A 188 -15.70 -2.59 -1.21
CA VAL A 188 -17.04 -3.16 -1.16
C VAL A 188 -18.06 -2.02 -1.15
N SER A 189 -18.52 -1.63 -2.33
CA SER A 189 -19.67 -0.73 -2.47
C SER A 189 -20.94 -1.56 -2.70
N THR A 190 -21.92 -1.39 -1.83
CA THR A 190 -23.23 -2.04 -1.98
C THR A 190 -24.29 -0.99 -2.31
N VAL A 191 -25.10 -1.30 -3.30
CA VAL A 191 -26.30 -0.51 -3.64
C VAL A 191 -27.50 -1.29 -3.15
N SER A 192 -28.48 -0.62 -2.51
CA SER A 192 -29.70 -1.28 -2.10
C SER A 192 -30.44 -1.87 -3.31
N ARG A 193 -31.07 -3.03 -3.13
CA ARG A 193 -31.86 -3.66 -4.21
C ARG A 193 -32.92 -2.70 -4.78
N SER A 194 -33.55 -1.89 -3.95
CA SER A 194 -34.52 -0.88 -4.37
C SER A 194 -33.90 0.18 -5.27
N THR A 195 -32.71 0.67 -4.95
CA THR A 195 -31.96 1.64 -5.77
C THR A 195 -31.50 1.01 -7.08
N TYR A 196 -31.01 -0.24 -7.04
CA TYR A 196 -30.60 -0.97 -8.25
C TYR A 196 -31.76 -1.21 -9.21
N LEU A 197 -32.96 -1.50 -8.69
CA LEU A 197 -34.16 -1.75 -9.49
C LEU A 197 -34.98 -0.51 -9.78
N ALA A 198 -34.62 0.67 -9.29
CA ALA A 198 -35.44 1.89 -9.39
C ALA A 198 -35.82 2.28 -10.83
N ASN A 199 -34.99 1.92 -11.81
CA ASN A 199 -35.27 2.21 -13.25
C ASN A 199 -35.54 0.95 -14.09
N TYR A 200 -35.73 -0.21 -13.43
CA TYR A 200 -35.89 -1.48 -14.15
C TYR A 200 -37.05 -1.47 -15.14
N ASP A 201 -38.22 -0.95 -14.74
CA ASP A 201 -39.40 -0.88 -15.57
C ASP A 201 -39.23 0.09 -16.78
N SER A 202 -38.46 1.16 -16.58
CA SER A 202 -38.12 2.10 -17.66
C SER A 202 -37.22 1.45 -18.71
N TYR A 203 -36.25 0.64 -18.28
CA TYR A 203 -35.38 -0.12 -19.20
C TYR A 203 -36.16 -1.20 -19.95
N GLN A 204 -37.11 -1.89 -19.31
CA GLN A 204 -37.97 -2.88 -19.97
C GLN A 204 -38.87 -2.28 -21.03
N THR A 205 -39.34 -1.04 -20.84
CA THR A 205 -40.16 -0.32 -21.83
C THR A 205 -39.35 0.13 -23.05
N LEU A 206 -38.05 0.36 -22.91
CA LEU A 206 -37.17 0.74 -24.03
C LEU A 206 -36.71 -0.46 -24.87
N THR A 207 -36.83 -1.69 -24.36
CA THR A 207 -36.42 -2.93 -25.05
C THR A 207 -37.59 -3.69 -25.70
N LYS A 208 -38.81 -3.20 -25.60
CA LYS A 208 -40.02 -3.66 -26.33
C LYS A 208 -40.30 -2.75 -27.52
#